data_10064e39d4098e3d01b43e4140500672
#
_entry.id   10064e39d4098e3d01b43e4140500672
#
_cell.length_a   1.000
_cell.length_b   1.000
_cell.length_c   1.000
_cell.angle_alpha   90.00
_cell.angle_beta   90.00
_cell.angle_gamma   90.00
#
_symmetry.space_group_name_H-M   'P 1'
#
loop_
_entity.id
_entity.type
_entity.pdbx_description
1 polymer ?
#
loop_
_entity_poly.entity_id
_entity_poly.type
_entity_poly.pdbx_seq_one_letter_code
_entity_poly.pdbx_strand_id
1 'polypeptide(L)'
;MNQLPYNNQSFAFITVHHVLHFADQPLQVLREAARVLRDKGQIAIVDFDTHEKEEFRIKFHHHRLGFSTGEIENWFQQVGLNMLSPIRIDGDPMAVVIWTGVKANSLHWVKGN
;
A
#
# COMPACT_ATOMS: atom_id res chain seq x y z
N MET A 1 -4.48 12.84 1.34
CA MET A 1 -4.69 12.53 -0.09
C MET A 1 -5.94 11.69 -0.23
N ASN A 2 -7.04 12.34 -0.55
CA ASN A 2 -8.34 11.69 -0.57
C ASN A 2 -8.82 11.32 -1.96
N GLN A 3 -8.36 12.04 -2.97
CA GLN A 3 -8.77 11.75 -4.33
C GLN A 3 -7.72 12.25 -5.31
N LEU A 4 -7.27 11.34 -6.16
CA LEU A 4 -6.30 11.68 -7.19
C LEU A 4 -7.03 12.25 -8.41
N PRO A 5 -6.43 13.20 -9.12
CA PRO A 5 -7.07 13.84 -10.28
C PRO A 5 -7.00 13.01 -11.56
N TYR A 6 -7.08 11.69 -11.43
CA TYR A 6 -6.95 10.78 -12.56
C TYR A 6 -8.21 9.95 -12.72
N ASN A 7 -8.48 9.56 -13.95
CA ASN A 7 -9.61 8.70 -14.26
C ASN A 7 -9.37 7.30 -13.70
N ASN A 8 -10.47 6.55 -13.54
CA ASN A 8 -10.39 5.15 -13.18
C ASN A 8 -9.53 4.40 -14.18
N GLN A 9 -8.80 3.42 -13.71
CA GLN A 9 -8.03 2.50 -14.56
C GLN A 9 -7.06 3.18 -15.50
N SER A 10 -6.41 4.24 -15.03
CA SER A 10 -5.49 5.02 -15.85
C SER A 10 -4.07 4.48 -15.88
N PHE A 11 -3.66 3.73 -14.85
CA PHE A 11 -2.26 3.38 -14.67
C PHE A 11 -2.04 1.89 -14.58
N ALA A 12 -0.95 1.42 -15.22
CA ALA A 12 -0.52 0.03 -15.13
C ALA A 12 0.29 -0.22 -13.86
N PHE A 13 0.96 0.80 -13.33
CA PHE A 13 1.85 0.63 -12.20
C PHE A 13 1.91 1.91 -11.36
N ILE A 14 1.84 1.74 -10.04
CA ILE A 14 1.90 2.84 -9.08
C ILE A 14 2.88 2.45 -7.98
N THR A 15 3.69 3.41 -7.54
CA THR A 15 4.52 3.20 -6.35
C THR A 15 4.10 4.19 -5.27
N VAL A 16 4.08 3.72 -4.02
CA VAL A 16 3.87 4.55 -2.84
C VAL A 16 5.11 4.38 -1.98
N HIS A 17 6.01 5.34 -2.09
CA HIS A 17 7.37 5.22 -1.55
C HIS A 17 7.55 6.12 -0.34
N HIS A 18 7.61 5.51 0.85
CA HIS A 18 7.86 6.19 2.12
C HIS A 18 6.89 7.34 2.45
N VAL A 19 5.65 7.26 1.97
CA VAL A 19 4.66 8.29 2.29
C VAL A 19 3.48 7.74 3.07
N LEU A 20 3.28 6.43 3.07
CA LEU A 20 2.10 5.85 3.70
C LEU A 20 2.10 6.07 5.21
N HIS A 21 3.29 6.07 5.84
CA HIS A 21 3.38 6.28 7.27
C HIS A 21 3.05 7.71 7.71
N PHE A 22 2.95 8.65 6.78
CA PHE A 22 2.48 10.01 7.07
C PHE A 22 0.97 10.16 6.91
N ALA A 23 0.31 9.18 6.30
CA ALA A 23 -1.12 9.31 6.02
C ALA A 23 -1.95 9.07 7.27
N ASP A 24 -2.97 9.91 7.48
CA ASP A 24 -3.94 9.73 8.56
C ASP A 24 -4.78 8.50 8.32
N GLN A 25 -5.11 8.22 7.06
CA GLN A 25 -5.96 7.12 6.68
C GLN A 25 -5.32 6.31 5.56
N PRO A 26 -4.38 5.42 5.89
CA PRO A 26 -3.67 4.64 4.87
C PRO A 26 -4.59 3.84 3.95
N LEU A 27 -5.68 3.27 4.50
CA LEU A 27 -6.61 2.49 3.68
C LEU A 27 -7.25 3.36 2.59
N GLN A 28 -7.52 4.63 2.89
CA GLN A 28 -8.11 5.52 1.92
C GLN A 28 -7.13 5.84 0.78
N VAL A 29 -5.86 5.97 1.10
CA VAL A 29 -4.81 6.16 0.08
C VAL A 29 -4.78 4.94 -0.85
N LEU A 30 -4.84 3.73 -0.27
CA LEU A 30 -4.81 2.50 -1.05
C LEU A 30 -6.06 2.33 -1.90
N ARG A 31 -7.22 2.72 -1.36
CA ARG A 31 -8.47 2.64 -2.11
C ARG A 31 -8.40 3.52 -3.34
N GLU A 32 -7.87 4.72 -3.20
CA GLU A 32 -7.74 5.66 -4.30
C GLU A 32 -6.72 5.18 -5.32
N ALA A 33 -5.60 4.62 -4.86
CA ALA A 33 -4.60 4.05 -5.74
C ALA A 33 -5.19 2.89 -6.54
N ALA A 34 -5.97 2.02 -5.88
CA ALA A 34 -6.60 0.90 -6.55
C ALA A 34 -7.60 1.37 -7.62
N ARG A 35 -8.29 2.48 -7.35
CA ARG A 35 -9.25 3.04 -8.31
C ARG A 35 -8.57 3.41 -9.62
N VAL A 36 -7.40 4.06 -9.55
CA VAL A 36 -6.71 4.53 -10.75
C VAL A 36 -5.85 3.46 -11.41
N LEU A 37 -5.61 2.32 -10.76
CA LEU A 37 -4.94 1.19 -11.39
C LEU A 37 -5.87 0.51 -12.39
N ARG A 38 -5.34 0.16 -13.54
CA ARG A 38 -6.09 -0.66 -14.47
C ARG A 38 -6.13 -2.11 -13.99
N ASP A 39 -7.03 -2.91 -14.57
CA ASP A 39 -7.10 -4.34 -14.29
C ASP A 39 -5.72 -4.98 -14.54
N LYS A 40 -5.30 -5.85 -13.61
CA LYS A 40 -3.99 -6.49 -13.63
C LYS A 40 -2.83 -5.53 -13.42
N GLY A 41 -3.13 -4.25 -13.13
CA GLY A 41 -2.10 -3.29 -12.76
C GLY A 41 -1.52 -3.62 -11.40
N GLN A 42 -0.36 -3.06 -11.10
CA GLN A 42 0.36 -3.37 -9.86
C GLN A 42 0.65 -2.11 -9.08
N ILE A 43 0.60 -2.24 -7.76
CA ILE A 43 1.03 -1.21 -6.84
C ILE A 43 2.17 -1.78 -5.98
N ALA A 44 3.22 -0.99 -5.79
CA ALA A 44 4.28 -1.34 -4.87
C ALA A 44 4.32 -0.30 -3.75
N ILE A 45 4.23 -0.78 -2.51
CA ILE A 45 4.36 0.08 -1.33
C ILE A 45 5.72 -0.20 -0.72
N VAL A 46 6.53 0.84 -0.59
CA VAL A 46 7.84 0.76 0.04
C VAL A 46 7.78 1.58 1.31
N ASP A 47 7.83 0.93 2.46
CA ASP A 47 7.72 1.61 3.73
C ASP A 47 8.39 0.77 4.82
N PHE A 48 8.32 1.25 6.06
CA PHE A 48 8.98 0.60 7.17
C PHE A 48 8.18 -0.58 7.68
N ASP A 49 8.91 -1.63 8.07
CA ASP A 49 8.32 -2.72 8.85
C ASP A 49 7.95 -2.18 10.24
N THR A 50 7.12 -2.91 10.95
CA THR A 50 6.75 -2.54 12.32
C THR A 50 8.00 -2.38 13.18
N HIS A 51 8.08 -1.28 13.91
CA HIS A 51 9.20 -1.02 14.81
C HIS A 51 8.69 -0.25 16.04
N GLU A 52 9.55 -0.15 17.06
CA GLU A 52 9.20 0.49 18.31
C GLU A 52 10.03 1.75 18.58
N LYS A 53 10.52 2.39 17.55
CA LYS A 53 11.35 3.58 17.69
C LYS A 53 10.45 4.82 17.77
N GLU A 54 9.88 5.02 18.95
CA GLU A 54 8.91 6.09 19.19
C GLU A 54 9.45 7.46 18.83
N GLU A 55 10.75 7.66 18.95
CA GLU A 55 11.40 8.92 18.60
C GLU A 55 11.17 9.32 17.15
N PHE A 56 10.96 8.36 16.25
CA PHE A 56 10.72 8.67 14.84
C PHE A 56 9.32 9.24 14.63
N ARG A 57 8.36 8.82 15.45
CA ARG A 57 7.03 9.40 15.37
C ARG A 57 7.05 10.88 15.73
N ILE A 58 7.76 11.22 16.79
CA ILE A 58 7.83 12.59 17.29
C ILE A 58 8.71 13.45 16.40
N LYS A 59 9.91 12.96 16.10
CA LYS A 59 10.93 13.74 15.41
C LYS A 59 10.60 13.97 13.93
N PHE A 60 10.00 13.00 13.28
CA PHE A 60 9.72 13.03 11.84
C PHE A 60 8.24 13.11 11.52
N HIS A 61 7.39 13.30 12.51
CA HIS A 61 5.94 13.42 12.34
C HIS A 61 5.31 12.19 11.70
N HIS A 62 5.83 10.99 12.02
CA HIS A 62 5.24 9.77 11.54
C HIS A 62 3.93 9.48 12.27
N HIS A 63 2.86 9.22 11.55
CA HIS A 63 1.60 8.80 12.15
C HIS A 63 1.66 7.35 12.61
N ARG A 64 2.50 6.54 11.96
CA ARG A 64 2.65 5.13 12.28
C ARG A 64 4.11 4.78 12.43
N LEU A 65 4.39 3.80 13.29
CA LEU A 65 5.74 3.25 13.49
C LEU A 65 5.97 2.03 12.59
N GLY A 66 5.61 2.15 11.31
CA GLY A 66 5.71 1.07 10.36
C GLY A 66 4.41 0.28 10.23
N PHE A 67 4.45 -0.75 9.41
CA PHE A 67 3.29 -1.56 9.09
C PHE A 67 3.65 -3.03 9.13
N SER A 68 2.74 -3.87 9.63
CA SER A 68 2.92 -5.32 9.54
C SER A 68 2.44 -5.81 8.17
N THR A 69 3.01 -6.91 7.72
CA THR A 69 2.58 -7.52 6.45
C THR A 69 1.11 -7.92 6.51
N GLY A 70 0.66 -8.47 7.65
CA GLY A 70 -0.75 -8.85 7.80
C GLY A 70 -1.70 -7.66 7.68
N GLU A 71 -1.31 -6.52 8.21
CA GLU A 71 -2.10 -5.30 8.12
C GLU A 71 -2.22 -4.82 6.68
N ILE A 72 -1.10 -4.79 5.96
CA ILE A 72 -1.08 -4.38 4.55
C ILE A 72 -1.89 -5.37 3.71
N GLU A 73 -1.74 -6.67 3.96
CA GLU A 73 -2.49 -7.68 3.21
C GLU A 73 -3.99 -7.53 3.40
N ASN A 74 -4.41 -7.26 4.64
CA ASN A 74 -5.82 -7.04 4.92
C ASN A 74 -6.35 -5.83 4.15
N TRP A 75 -5.59 -4.74 4.14
CA TRP A 75 -5.99 -3.55 3.39
C TRP A 75 -6.04 -3.81 1.88
N PHE A 76 -5.07 -4.55 1.35
CA PHE A 76 -5.08 -4.92 -0.07
C PHE A 76 -6.35 -5.68 -0.43
N GLN A 77 -6.72 -6.65 0.40
CA GLN A 77 -7.94 -7.41 0.14
C GLN A 77 -9.19 -6.54 0.12
N GLN A 78 -9.25 -5.57 1.00
CA GLN A 78 -10.40 -4.68 1.08
C GLN A 78 -10.57 -3.81 -0.16
N VAL A 79 -9.50 -3.54 -0.87
CA VAL A 79 -9.54 -2.69 -2.07
C VAL A 79 -9.36 -3.47 -3.37
N GLY A 80 -9.41 -4.78 -3.31
CA GLY A 80 -9.37 -5.62 -4.52
C GLY A 80 -7.99 -5.90 -5.06
N LEU A 81 -6.99 -5.89 -4.20
CA LEU A 81 -5.61 -6.18 -4.58
C LEU A 81 -5.18 -7.52 -4.01
N ASN A 82 -4.45 -8.30 -4.80
CA ASN A 82 -3.87 -9.57 -4.37
C ASN A 82 -2.40 -9.35 -4.08
N MET A 83 -1.96 -9.70 -2.87
CA MET A 83 -0.59 -9.49 -2.45
C MET A 83 0.33 -10.56 -3.02
N LEU A 84 1.44 -10.12 -3.60
CA LEU A 84 2.55 -11.00 -3.96
C LEU A 84 3.46 -11.14 -2.73
N SER A 85 4.45 -12.02 -2.83
CA SER A 85 5.38 -12.23 -1.72
C SER A 85 6.13 -10.95 -1.39
N PRO A 86 6.07 -10.48 -0.15
CA PRO A 86 6.78 -9.26 0.23
C PRO A 86 8.30 -9.45 0.20
N ILE A 87 9.02 -8.36 -0.04
CA ILE A 87 10.48 -8.34 0.01
C ILE A 87 10.89 -7.51 1.20
N ARG A 88 11.62 -8.12 2.13
CA ARG A 88 12.13 -7.42 3.31
C ARG A 88 13.60 -7.13 3.15
N ILE A 89 14.00 -5.90 3.39
CA ILE A 89 15.38 -5.45 3.34
C ILE A 89 15.75 -5.01 4.74
N ASP A 90 16.59 -5.79 5.41
CA ASP A 90 17.04 -5.44 6.75
C ASP A 90 17.88 -4.17 6.70
N GLY A 91 17.72 -3.34 7.70
CA GLY A 91 18.42 -2.08 7.77
C GLY A 91 18.47 -1.55 9.19
N ASP A 92 19.34 -0.60 9.39
CA ASP A 92 19.50 0.08 10.66
C ASP A 92 19.21 1.56 10.42
N PRO A 93 18.30 2.15 11.15
CA PRO A 93 17.64 1.64 12.37
C PRO A 93 16.41 0.77 12.12
N MET A 94 15.89 0.67 10.90
CA MET A 94 14.65 -0.04 10.64
C MET A 94 14.76 -0.84 9.35
N ALA A 95 14.02 -1.95 9.31
CA ALA A 95 13.86 -2.70 8.06
C ALA A 95 12.85 -2.00 7.15
N VAL A 96 13.05 -2.15 5.87
CA VAL A 96 12.14 -1.67 4.85
C VAL A 96 11.51 -2.87 4.16
N VAL A 97 10.22 -2.80 3.88
CA VAL A 97 9.52 -3.88 3.19
C VAL A 97 8.89 -3.32 1.92
N ILE A 98 8.93 -4.11 0.87
CA ILE A 98 8.23 -3.81 -0.38
C ILE A 98 7.05 -4.75 -0.47
N TRP A 99 5.85 -4.20 -0.40
CA TRP A 99 4.60 -4.95 -0.57
C TRP A 99 4.04 -4.64 -1.94
N THR A 100 3.83 -5.69 -2.75
CA THR A 100 3.30 -5.52 -4.10
C THR A 100 1.92 -6.15 -4.17
N GLY A 101 0.96 -5.41 -4.73
CA GLY A 101 -0.39 -5.90 -4.95
C GLY A 101 -0.74 -5.84 -6.43
N VAL A 102 -1.50 -6.81 -6.90
CA VAL A 102 -1.99 -6.87 -8.27
C VAL A 102 -3.50 -6.70 -8.25
N LYS A 103 -4.01 -5.77 -9.06
CA LYS A 103 -5.44 -5.52 -9.11
C LYS A 103 -6.16 -6.66 -9.80
N ALA A 104 -7.20 -7.15 -9.17
CA ALA A 104 -8.03 -8.21 -9.74
C ALA A 104 -8.73 -7.68 -10.99
N ASN A 105 -8.92 -8.57 -11.97
CA ASN A 105 -9.68 -8.24 -13.17
C ASN A 105 -11.15 -8.07 -12.78
N SER A 106 -11.74 -6.93 -13.12
CA SER A 106 -13.12 -6.65 -12.76
C SER A 106 -14.11 -7.65 -13.35
N LEU A 107 -13.80 -8.22 -14.51
CA LEU A 107 -14.66 -9.24 -15.11
C LEU A 107 -14.67 -10.54 -14.29
N HIS A 108 -13.66 -10.76 -13.50
CA HIS A 108 -13.59 -11.91 -12.63
C HIS A 108 -14.75 -11.94 -11.63
N TRP A 109 -15.16 -10.76 -11.16
CA TRP A 109 -16.28 -10.63 -10.23
C TRP A 109 -17.60 -11.02 -10.87
N VAL A 110 -17.76 -10.66 -12.14
CA VAL A 110 -19.00 -10.91 -12.87
C VAL A 110 -19.25 -12.40 -13.02
N LYS A 111 -18.22 -13.20 -13.01
CA LYS A 111 -18.35 -14.65 -13.17
C LYS A 111 -18.84 -15.37 -11.93
N GLY A 112 -19.27 -14.61 -10.97
CA GLY A 112 -19.93 -15.22 -9.83
C GLY A 112 -18.99 -15.84 -8.84
N ASN A 113 -17.96 -15.31 -8.78
CA ASN A 113 -17.03 -15.85 -7.82
C ASN A 113 -17.33 -15.43 -6.44
#